data_e34d880f36bfa93c14bb94535b10ba5b
#
_entry.id   e34d880f36bfa93c14bb94535b10ba5b
#
_cell.length_a   1.000
_cell.length_b   1.000
_cell.length_c   1.000
_cell.angle_alpha   90.00
_cell.angle_beta   90.00
_cell.angle_gamma   90.00
#
_symmetry.space_group_name_H-M   'P 1'
#
loop_
_entity.id
_entity.type
_entity.pdbx_description
1 polymer ?
#
loop_
_entity_poly.entity_id
_entity_poly.type
_entity_poly.pdbx_seq_one_letter_code
_entity_poly.pdbx_strand_id
1 'polypeptide(L)'
;MPIPSPIPLDDFERAIQADAEVLGMFYFGSLGRGAATRFSDLDILLWVADDLPIPARDKLLQLLPLFGETHWLETGESDVTGFVGSEWTQVDIELERRESLVPSPRYAGARVMKDTDGVLATMAAACEPERIVETIESATDVIHGAISDLLFLARHNARGSIWSARGNITYQCTLTYELLGRLYE
;
A
#
# COMPACT_ATOMS: atom_id res chain seq x y z
N MET A 1 7.39 -6.68 19.75
CA MET A 1 6.53 -7.73 19.21
C MET A 1 6.70 -7.77 17.70
N PRO A 2 6.75 -8.96 17.04
CA PRO A 2 6.75 -9.01 15.59
C PRO A 2 5.47 -8.35 15.06
N ILE A 3 5.59 -7.66 13.92
CA ILE A 3 4.44 -7.06 13.25
C ILE A 3 3.59 -8.21 12.70
N PRO A 4 2.29 -8.25 12.94
CA PRO A 4 1.43 -9.17 12.23
C PRO A 4 1.43 -8.78 10.74
N SER A 5 2.19 -9.50 9.94
CA SER A 5 2.24 -9.33 8.49
C SER A 5 1.51 -10.49 7.83
N PRO A 6 0.81 -10.27 6.71
CA PRO A 6 0.17 -11.33 5.95
C PRO A 6 1.18 -12.32 5.34
N ILE A 7 2.42 -11.90 5.13
CA ILE A 7 3.52 -12.72 4.60
C ILE A 7 4.80 -12.51 5.43
N PRO A 8 5.77 -13.47 5.39
CA PRO A 8 7.07 -13.29 6.02
C PRO A 8 7.84 -12.11 5.43
N LEU A 9 8.40 -11.26 6.29
CA LEU A 9 9.16 -10.06 5.90
C LEU A 9 10.67 -10.18 6.17
N ASP A 10 11.11 -11.21 6.88
CA ASP A 10 12.49 -11.33 7.38
C ASP A 10 13.56 -11.26 6.29
N ASP A 11 13.31 -11.91 5.14
CA ASP A 11 14.28 -11.94 4.03
C ASP A 11 14.31 -10.58 3.31
N PHE A 12 13.15 -9.95 3.13
CA PHE A 12 13.06 -8.60 2.59
C PHE A 12 13.73 -7.57 3.50
N GLU A 13 13.40 -7.57 4.79
CA GLU A 13 14.00 -6.64 5.76
C GLU A 13 15.51 -6.81 5.84
N ARG A 14 16.01 -8.05 5.83
CA ARG A 14 17.45 -8.33 5.82
C ARG A 14 18.12 -7.82 4.55
N ALA A 15 17.51 -8.02 3.38
CA ALA A 15 18.02 -7.52 2.12
C ALA A 15 18.11 -5.99 2.12
N ILE A 16 17.06 -5.31 2.58
CA ILE A 16 17.03 -3.84 2.70
C ILE A 16 18.08 -3.33 3.68
N GLN A 17 18.26 -4.00 4.83
CA GLN A 17 19.28 -3.60 5.80
C GLN A 17 20.71 -3.71 5.23
N ALA A 18 20.97 -4.71 4.39
CA ALA A 18 22.28 -4.95 3.78
C ALA A 18 22.53 -4.06 2.53
N ASP A 19 21.50 -3.49 1.94
CA ASP A 19 21.60 -2.72 0.70
C ASP A 19 22.06 -1.29 0.98
N ALA A 20 23.27 -0.94 0.56
CA ALA A 20 23.86 0.38 0.79
C ALA A 20 23.20 1.51 -0.05
N GLU A 21 22.48 1.16 -1.13
CA GLU A 21 21.79 2.13 -1.98
C GLU A 21 20.45 2.56 -1.36
N VAL A 22 19.87 1.74 -0.47
CA VAL A 22 18.67 2.07 0.28
C VAL A 22 19.08 2.79 1.57
N LEU A 23 18.85 4.08 1.65
CA LEU A 23 19.19 4.92 2.79
C LEU A 23 18.17 4.84 3.90
N GLY A 24 16.92 4.53 3.55
CA GLY A 24 15.85 4.38 4.52
C GLY A 24 14.67 3.57 3.99
N MET A 25 13.88 3.07 4.93
CA MET A 25 12.66 2.31 4.65
C MET A 25 11.67 2.48 5.79
N PHE A 26 10.41 2.62 5.48
CA PHE A 26 9.33 2.45 6.43
C PHE A 26 8.14 1.68 5.83
N TYR A 27 7.38 1.05 6.71
CA TYR A 27 6.03 0.59 6.42
C TYR A 27 5.03 1.70 6.75
N PHE A 28 4.03 1.90 5.90
CA PHE A 28 2.93 2.81 6.18
C PHE A 28 1.58 2.07 6.09
N GLY A 29 0.47 2.76 5.91
CA GLY A 29 -0.83 2.12 5.88
C GLY A 29 -1.15 1.32 7.15
N SER A 30 -1.84 0.22 7.01
CA SER A 30 -2.26 -0.64 8.12
C SER A 30 -1.08 -1.29 8.85
N LEU A 31 -0.05 -1.69 8.10
CA LEU A 31 1.15 -2.32 8.66
C LEU A 31 1.97 -1.33 9.50
N GLY A 32 2.14 -0.09 8.99
CA GLY A 32 2.84 0.97 9.70
C GLY A 32 2.20 1.29 11.04
N ARG A 33 0.88 1.39 11.07
CA ARG A 33 0.09 1.68 12.28
C ARG A 33 -0.04 0.49 13.24
N GLY A 34 0.45 -0.70 12.88
CA GLY A 34 0.31 -1.91 13.70
C GLY A 34 -1.10 -2.49 13.71
N ALA A 35 -1.94 -2.12 12.75
CA ALA A 35 -3.32 -2.57 12.59
C ALA A 35 -3.50 -3.58 11.44
N ALA A 36 -2.39 -4.08 10.87
CA ALA A 36 -2.44 -5.05 9.79
C ALA A 36 -3.11 -6.36 10.20
N THR A 37 -3.84 -6.93 9.27
CA THR A 37 -4.46 -8.25 9.36
C THR A 37 -3.92 -9.16 8.25
N ARG A 38 -4.34 -10.42 8.22
CA ARG A 38 -3.97 -11.34 7.13
C ARG A 38 -4.49 -10.92 5.74
N PHE A 39 -5.38 -9.95 5.68
CA PHE A 39 -5.96 -9.43 4.43
C PHE A 39 -5.41 -8.05 4.04
N SER A 40 -4.52 -7.51 4.88
CA SER A 40 -3.92 -6.22 4.60
C SER A 40 -2.92 -6.33 3.46
N ASP A 41 -2.84 -5.29 2.67
CA ASP A 41 -1.74 -4.99 1.78
C ASP A 41 -0.46 -4.62 2.56
N LEU A 42 0.65 -4.59 1.85
CA LEU A 42 1.94 -4.15 2.36
C LEU A 42 2.33 -2.86 1.67
N ASP A 43 2.20 -1.76 2.36
CA ASP A 43 2.61 -0.44 1.90
C ASP A 43 4.02 -0.14 2.37
N ILE A 44 4.95 0.03 1.44
CA ILE A 44 6.39 0.19 1.68
C ILE A 44 6.90 1.42 0.96
N LEU A 45 7.60 2.30 1.69
CA LEU A 45 8.40 3.36 1.07
C LEU A 45 9.88 3.08 1.28
N LEU A 46 10.64 3.13 0.18
CA LEU A 46 12.09 3.08 0.15
C LEU A 46 12.63 4.47 -0.17
N TRP A 47 13.57 4.94 0.63
CA TRP A 47 14.36 6.13 0.32
C TRP A 47 15.74 5.68 -0.17
N VAL A 48 16.12 6.14 -1.34
CA VAL A 48 17.38 5.76 -1.99
C VAL A 48 18.28 6.96 -2.26
N ALA A 49 19.55 6.66 -2.51
CA ALA A 49 20.53 7.64 -2.93
C ALA A 49 20.15 8.26 -4.29
N ASP A 50 20.48 9.54 -4.48
CA ASP A 50 20.16 10.27 -5.72
C ASP A 50 20.88 9.72 -6.95
N ASP A 51 22.05 9.08 -6.74
CA ASP A 51 22.93 8.48 -7.75
C ASP A 51 22.70 6.96 -7.93
N LEU A 52 21.48 6.50 -7.76
CA LEU A 52 21.15 5.08 -7.94
C LEU A 52 21.69 4.56 -9.29
N PRO A 53 22.50 3.48 -9.30
CA PRO A 53 23.21 3.03 -10.51
C PRO A 53 22.32 2.34 -11.54
N ILE A 54 21.10 1.96 -11.14
CA ILE A 54 20.08 1.33 -11.99
C ILE A 54 18.80 2.14 -11.96
N PRO A 55 17.92 2.01 -12.97
CA PRO A 55 16.60 2.62 -12.92
C PRO A 55 15.82 2.18 -11.67
N ALA A 56 15.06 3.10 -11.08
CA ALA A 56 14.25 2.84 -9.89
C ALA A 56 13.34 1.61 -10.07
N ARG A 57 12.69 1.52 -11.23
CA ARG A 57 11.87 0.36 -11.61
C ARG A 57 12.64 -0.97 -11.52
N ASP A 58 13.88 -1.01 -12.03
CA ASP A 58 14.66 -2.26 -12.04
C ASP A 58 15.06 -2.64 -10.61
N LYS A 59 15.33 -1.65 -9.76
CA LYS A 59 15.56 -1.86 -8.32
C LYS A 59 14.35 -2.49 -7.65
N LEU A 60 13.16 -1.94 -7.90
CA LEU A 60 11.92 -2.46 -7.33
C LEU A 60 11.62 -3.88 -7.78
N LEU A 61 11.83 -4.19 -9.07
CA LEU A 61 11.63 -5.53 -9.62
C LEU A 61 12.56 -6.58 -9.00
N GLN A 62 13.75 -6.20 -8.54
CA GLN A 62 14.67 -7.09 -7.83
C GLN A 62 14.19 -7.45 -6.41
N LEU A 63 13.33 -6.63 -5.82
CA LEU A 63 12.85 -6.83 -4.45
C LEU A 63 11.61 -7.72 -4.37
N LEU A 64 10.76 -7.71 -5.39
CA LEU A 64 9.50 -8.47 -5.39
C LEU A 64 9.66 -9.98 -5.11
N PRO A 65 10.66 -10.68 -5.68
CA PRO A 65 10.85 -12.12 -5.41
C PRO A 65 11.11 -12.44 -3.94
N LEU A 66 11.51 -11.46 -3.12
CA LEU A 66 11.73 -11.65 -1.68
C LEU A 66 10.42 -11.88 -0.91
N PHE A 67 9.28 -11.56 -1.51
CA PHE A 67 7.94 -11.82 -0.94
C PHE A 67 7.33 -13.14 -1.42
N GLY A 68 7.99 -13.85 -2.36
CA GLY A 68 7.51 -15.10 -2.93
C GLY A 68 7.20 -15.01 -4.43
N GLU A 69 6.43 -15.97 -4.94
CA GLU A 69 6.00 -15.97 -6.33
C GLU A 69 5.13 -14.76 -6.65
N THR A 70 5.46 -14.06 -7.74
CA THR A 70 4.66 -12.92 -8.23
C THR A 70 3.65 -13.40 -9.26
N HIS A 71 2.36 -13.21 -8.97
CA HIS A 71 1.26 -13.64 -9.83
C HIS A 71 0.77 -12.56 -10.77
N TRP A 72 0.89 -11.31 -10.36
CA TRP A 72 0.52 -10.13 -11.16
C TRP A 72 1.38 -8.95 -10.77
N LEU A 73 1.61 -8.04 -11.71
CA LEU A 73 2.52 -6.93 -11.56
C LEU A 73 2.08 -5.73 -12.37
N GLU A 74 2.07 -4.57 -11.74
CA GLU A 74 2.00 -3.26 -12.37
C GLU A 74 3.21 -2.44 -11.95
N THR A 75 3.79 -1.68 -12.88
CA THR A 75 5.02 -0.91 -12.61
C THR A 75 4.89 0.50 -13.14
N GLY A 76 5.15 1.49 -12.28
CA GLY A 76 5.40 2.86 -12.66
C GLY A 76 6.90 3.14 -12.87
N GLU A 77 7.28 4.40 -12.85
CA GLU A 77 8.68 4.83 -12.94
C GLU A 77 9.42 4.61 -11.61
N SER A 78 8.76 4.86 -10.49
CA SER A 78 9.31 4.76 -9.13
C SER A 78 8.43 4.00 -8.16
N ASP A 79 7.46 3.26 -8.65
CA ASP A 79 6.56 2.44 -7.85
C ASP A 79 6.28 1.09 -8.51
N VAL A 80 5.87 0.14 -7.70
CA VAL A 80 5.43 -1.18 -8.14
C VAL A 80 4.33 -1.68 -7.24
N THR A 81 3.27 -2.21 -7.87
CA THR A 81 2.22 -2.98 -7.20
C THR A 81 2.28 -4.41 -7.68
N GLY A 82 2.37 -5.36 -6.77
CA GLY A 82 2.41 -6.79 -7.10
C GLY A 82 1.49 -7.62 -6.21
N PHE A 83 0.92 -8.71 -6.75
CA PHE A 83 0.27 -9.74 -5.96
C PHE A 83 1.22 -10.92 -5.82
N VAL A 84 1.57 -11.26 -4.60
CA VAL A 84 2.65 -12.21 -4.30
C VAL A 84 2.21 -13.30 -3.32
N GLY A 85 2.93 -14.42 -3.36
CA GLY A 85 2.76 -15.54 -2.45
C GLY A 85 1.46 -16.31 -2.61
N SER A 86 1.26 -17.35 -1.79
CA SER A 86 0.09 -18.23 -1.88
C SER A 86 -1.24 -17.58 -1.56
N GLU A 87 -1.21 -16.55 -0.74
CA GLU A 87 -2.42 -15.80 -0.30
C GLU A 87 -2.75 -14.62 -1.22
N TRP A 88 -1.97 -14.39 -2.29
CA TRP A 88 -2.16 -13.26 -3.21
C TRP A 88 -2.14 -11.91 -2.49
N THR A 89 -1.19 -11.76 -1.58
CA THR A 89 -1.01 -10.53 -0.84
C THR A 89 -0.57 -9.41 -1.78
N GLN A 90 -1.25 -8.28 -1.71
CA GLN A 90 -0.83 -7.08 -2.44
C GLN A 90 0.37 -6.46 -1.75
N VAL A 91 1.38 -6.11 -2.53
CA VAL A 91 2.59 -5.39 -2.08
C VAL A 91 2.77 -4.17 -2.95
N ASP A 92 2.74 -3.01 -2.31
CA ASP A 92 2.96 -1.71 -2.93
C ASP A 92 4.29 -1.15 -2.43
N ILE A 93 5.24 -0.96 -3.33
CA ILE A 93 6.55 -0.40 -3.00
C ILE A 93 6.74 0.89 -3.78
N GLU A 94 6.95 1.97 -3.07
CA GLU A 94 7.32 3.28 -3.61
C GLU A 94 8.80 3.52 -3.34
N LEU A 95 9.50 4.05 -4.35
CA LEU A 95 10.89 4.41 -4.25
C LEU A 95 11.03 5.92 -4.44
N GLU A 96 11.54 6.60 -3.42
CA GLU A 96 11.64 8.03 -3.38
C GLU A 96 13.11 8.48 -3.23
N ARG A 97 13.42 9.63 -3.82
CA ARG A 97 14.67 10.35 -3.60
C ARG A 97 14.45 11.44 -2.56
N ARG A 98 15.55 11.98 -2.05
CA ARG A 98 15.48 12.99 -0.99
C ARG A 98 14.59 14.19 -1.32
N GLU A 99 14.65 14.66 -2.55
CA GLU A 99 13.86 15.81 -3.03
C GLU A 99 12.36 15.56 -3.11
N SER A 100 11.96 14.28 -3.27
CA SER A 100 10.56 13.85 -3.34
C SER A 100 9.98 13.50 -1.98
N LEU A 101 10.81 13.35 -0.94
CA LEU A 101 10.37 13.01 0.42
C LEU A 101 9.66 14.21 1.06
N VAL A 102 8.35 14.19 1.05
CA VAL A 102 7.50 15.20 1.68
C VAL A 102 6.54 14.57 2.68
N PRO A 103 6.25 15.23 3.82
CA PRO A 103 5.22 14.75 4.73
C PRO A 103 3.87 14.62 4.01
N SER A 104 3.20 13.50 4.25
CA SER A 104 1.88 13.21 3.71
C SER A 104 1.01 12.54 4.78
N PRO A 105 -0.28 12.83 4.87
CA PRO A 105 -1.19 12.17 5.80
C PRO A 105 -1.17 10.64 5.69
N ARG A 106 -0.95 10.10 4.50
CA ARG A 106 -0.86 8.64 4.28
C ARG A 106 0.29 7.97 5.04
N TYR A 107 1.33 8.72 5.41
CA TYR A 107 2.47 8.23 6.18
C TYR A 107 2.29 8.42 7.69
N ALA A 108 1.16 8.94 8.14
CA ALA A 108 0.87 9.06 9.56
C ALA A 108 0.90 7.69 10.25
N GLY A 109 1.65 7.59 11.33
CA GLY A 109 1.88 6.32 12.04
C GLY A 109 2.81 5.34 11.30
N ALA A 110 3.57 5.81 10.29
CA ALA A 110 4.57 4.99 9.61
C ALA A 110 5.60 4.42 10.59
N ARG A 111 5.98 3.17 10.35
CA ARG A 111 6.99 2.46 11.14
C ARG A 111 8.31 2.41 10.39
N VAL A 112 9.27 3.19 10.87
CA VAL A 112 10.62 3.26 10.31
C VAL A 112 11.39 2.00 10.65
N MET A 113 11.95 1.33 9.63
CA MET A 113 12.74 0.11 9.72
C MET A 113 14.22 0.34 9.44
N LYS A 114 14.54 1.29 8.55
CA LYS A 114 15.90 1.73 8.23
C LYS A 114 15.89 3.24 8.04
N ASP A 115 16.87 3.93 8.62
CA ASP A 115 17.00 5.38 8.47
C ASP A 115 18.43 5.81 8.79
N THR A 116 19.23 6.00 7.76
CA THR A 116 20.66 6.28 7.90
C THR A 116 20.91 7.65 8.54
N ASP A 117 20.10 8.66 8.19
CA ASP A 117 20.33 10.06 8.55
C ASP A 117 19.21 10.67 9.44
N GLY A 118 18.24 9.87 9.90
CA GLY A 118 17.09 10.34 10.68
C GLY A 118 16.06 11.13 9.88
N VAL A 119 16.13 11.07 8.55
CA VAL A 119 15.26 11.82 7.63
C VAL A 119 13.85 11.24 7.64
N LEU A 120 13.72 9.92 7.54
CA LEU A 120 12.42 9.26 7.52
C LEU A 120 11.71 9.36 8.88
N ALA A 121 12.45 9.25 9.98
CA ALA A 121 11.89 9.43 11.32
C ALA A 121 11.35 10.86 11.51
N THR A 122 12.10 11.87 11.03
CA THR A 122 11.67 13.27 11.07
C THR A 122 10.42 13.48 10.21
N MET A 123 10.40 12.94 9.01
CA MET A 123 9.27 13.05 8.09
C MET A 123 8.03 12.37 8.67
N ALA A 124 8.16 11.13 9.15
CA ALA A 124 7.05 10.39 9.74
C ALA A 124 6.45 11.11 10.96
N ALA A 125 7.30 11.71 11.79
CA ALA A 125 6.86 12.49 12.95
C ALA A 125 6.11 13.79 12.57
N ALA A 126 6.37 14.32 11.37
CA ALA A 126 5.68 15.50 10.84
C ALA A 126 4.36 15.16 10.12
N CYS A 127 4.07 13.88 9.90
CA CYS A 127 2.84 13.45 9.24
C CYS A 127 1.69 13.39 10.24
N GLU A 128 0.70 14.23 10.03
CA GLU A 128 -0.56 14.17 10.79
C GLU A 128 -1.57 13.30 10.05
N PRO A 129 -2.35 12.48 10.77
CA PRO A 129 -3.44 11.73 10.14
C PRO A 129 -4.41 12.69 9.47
N GLU A 130 -4.89 12.32 8.31
CA GLU A 130 -5.95 13.06 7.67
C GLU A 130 -7.18 13.04 8.57
N ARG A 131 -7.63 14.21 8.99
CA ARG A 131 -8.93 14.34 9.64
C ARG A 131 -9.99 14.29 8.56
N ILE A 132 -10.55 13.12 8.35
CA ILE A 132 -11.72 12.99 7.48
C ILE A 132 -12.89 13.65 8.22
N VAL A 133 -13.19 14.88 7.85
CA VAL A 133 -14.43 15.53 8.28
C VAL A 133 -15.53 14.96 7.40
N GLU A 134 -16.18 13.92 7.88
CA GLU A 134 -17.31 13.35 7.17
C GLU A 134 -18.50 14.29 7.26
N THR A 135 -18.93 14.76 6.12
CA THR A 135 -20.21 15.43 5.97
C THR A 135 -21.29 14.39 5.64
N ILE A 136 -22.54 14.69 5.98
CA ILE A 136 -23.70 13.86 5.56
C ILE A 136 -23.71 13.72 4.03
N GLU A 137 -23.23 14.73 3.31
CA GLU A 137 -23.10 14.73 1.84
C GLU A 137 -22.10 13.67 1.37
N SER A 138 -20.90 13.58 1.98
CA SER A 138 -19.91 12.59 1.59
C SER A 138 -20.37 11.16 1.87
N ALA A 139 -21.06 10.91 2.97
CA ALA A 139 -21.65 9.61 3.27
C ALA A 139 -22.75 9.24 2.25
N THR A 140 -23.56 10.23 1.85
CA THR A 140 -24.60 10.05 0.83
C THR A 140 -24.00 9.72 -0.53
N ASP A 141 -22.93 10.39 -0.93
CA ASP A 141 -22.24 10.14 -2.20
C ASP A 141 -21.63 8.74 -2.25
N VAL A 142 -21.04 8.28 -1.15
CA VAL A 142 -20.51 6.90 -1.03
C VAL A 142 -21.65 5.87 -1.16
N ILE A 143 -22.79 6.10 -0.49
CA ILE A 143 -23.96 5.20 -0.60
C ILE A 143 -24.51 5.19 -2.03
N HIS A 144 -24.65 6.34 -2.68
CA HIS A 144 -25.10 6.43 -4.07
C HIS A 144 -24.12 5.73 -5.02
N GLY A 145 -22.83 5.90 -4.81
CA GLY A 145 -21.77 5.20 -5.55
C GLY A 145 -21.93 3.68 -5.41
N ALA A 146 -22.06 3.19 -4.19
CA ALA A 146 -22.22 1.77 -3.90
C ALA A 146 -23.49 1.19 -4.57
N ILE A 147 -24.62 1.90 -4.53
CA ILE A 147 -25.86 1.48 -5.21
C ILE A 147 -25.67 1.43 -6.72
N SER A 148 -25.04 2.46 -7.32
CA SER A 148 -24.79 2.52 -8.76
C SER A 148 -23.91 1.35 -9.21
N ASP A 149 -22.88 1.01 -8.45
CA ASP A 149 -21.98 -0.08 -8.75
C ASP A 149 -22.65 -1.46 -8.60
N LEU A 150 -23.51 -1.64 -7.62
CA LEU A 150 -24.32 -2.85 -7.49
C LEU A 150 -25.26 -3.05 -8.69
N LEU A 151 -25.89 -1.97 -9.19
CA LEU A 151 -26.71 -2.01 -10.40
C LEU A 151 -25.86 -2.34 -11.65
N PHE A 152 -24.65 -1.76 -11.74
CA PHE A 152 -23.70 -2.04 -12.78
C PHE A 152 -23.24 -3.51 -12.75
N LEU A 153 -22.95 -4.04 -11.56
CA LEU A 153 -22.61 -5.43 -11.34
C LEU A 153 -23.72 -6.37 -11.80
N ALA A 154 -24.97 -6.10 -11.38
CA ALA A 154 -26.13 -6.89 -11.78
C ALA A 154 -26.30 -6.92 -13.30
N ARG A 155 -26.11 -5.77 -13.99
CA ARG A 155 -26.17 -5.63 -15.43
C ARG A 155 -25.07 -6.42 -16.15
N HIS A 156 -23.83 -6.38 -15.64
CA HIS A 156 -22.71 -7.13 -16.22
C HIS A 156 -22.86 -8.64 -16.01
N ASN A 157 -23.34 -9.06 -14.83
CA ASN A 157 -23.64 -10.45 -14.56
C ASN A 157 -24.74 -10.99 -15.52
N ALA A 158 -25.80 -10.22 -15.71
CA ALA A 158 -26.88 -10.58 -16.64
C ALA A 158 -26.41 -10.70 -18.11
N ARG A 159 -25.32 -10.03 -18.48
CA ARG A 159 -24.69 -10.12 -19.81
C ARG A 159 -23.59 -11.20 -19.89
N GLY A 160 -23.34 -11.97 -18.84
CA GLY A 160 -22.31 -12.99 -18.79
C GLY A 160 -20.88 -12.45 -18.71
N SER A 161 -20.69 -11.16 -18.40
CA SER A 161 -19.37 -10.53 -18.27
C SER A 161 -18.80 -10.78 -16.86
N ILE A 162 -18.31 -12.00 -16.62
CA ILE A 162 -17.83 -12.46 -15.31
C ILE A 162 -16.65 -11.62 -14.79
N TRP A 163 -15.74 -11.21 -15.67
CA TRP A 163 -14.56 -10.45 -15.25
C TRP A 163 -14.90 -9.04 -14.76
N SER A 164 -15.80 -8.35 -15.46
CA SER A 164 -16.29 -7.03 -15.02
C SER A 164 -17.09 -7.13 -13.73
N ALA A 165 -17.87 -8.22 -13.55
CA ALA A 165 -18.60 -8.47 -12.34
C ALA A 165 -17.65 -8.70 -11.13
N ARG A 166 -16.58 -9.45 -11.33
CA ARG A 166 -15.60 -9.73 -10.27
C ARG A 166 -14.82 -8.49 -9.84
N GLY A 167 -14.39 -7.67 -10.80
CA GLY A 167 -13.72 -6.39 -10.51
C GLY A 167 -14.60 -5.46 -9.67
N ASN A 168 -15.89 -5.34 -10.03
CA ASN A 168 -16.82 -4.52 -9.27
C ASN A 168 -17.11 -5.06 -7.87
N ILE A 169 -17.16 -6.39 -7.66
CA ILE A 169 -17.33 -6.97 -6.32
C ILE A 169 -16.16 -6.57 -5.43
N THR A 170 -14.92 -6.67 -5.94
CA THR A 170 -13.73 -6.29 -5.17
C THR A 170 -13.78 -4.81 -4.79
N TYR A 171 -14.10 -3.93 -5.73
CA TYR A 171 -14.26 -2.49 -5.48
C TYR A 171 -15.34 -2.20 -4.44
N GLN A 172 -16.50 -2.87 -4.52
CA GLN A 172 -17.59 -2.71 -3.56
C GLN A 172 -17.22 -3.20 -2.15
N CYS A 173 -16.48 -4.30 -2.06
CA CYS A 173 -15.98 -4.77 -0.77
C CYS A 173 -15.05 -3.73 -0.14
N THR A 174 -14.17 -3.11 -0.93
CA THR A 174 -13.27 -2.04 -0.45
C THR A 174 -14.06 -0.84 0.05
N LEU A 175 -15.01 -0.32 -0.75
CA LEU A 175 -15.86 0.81 -0.34
C LEU A 175 -16.67 0.51 0.93
N THR A 176 -17.24 -0.70 1.00
CA THR A 176 -18.00 -1.11 2.19
C THR A 176 -17.11 -1.19 3.43
N TYR A 177 -15.88 -1.66 3.26
CA TYR A 177 -14.88 -1.75 4.33
C TYR A 177 -14.46 -0.35 4.81
N GLU A 178 -14.20 0.56 3.88
CA GLU A 178 -13.93 1.97 4.20
C GLU A 178 -15.08 2.62 4.95
N LEU A 179 -16.33 2.39 4.50
CA LEU A 179 -17.51 2.94 5.12
C LEU A 179 -17.71 2.40 6.56
N LEU A 180 -17.51 1.10 6.75
CA LEU A 180 -17.59 0.47 8.07
C LEU A 180 -16.43 0.93 8.97
N GLY A 181 -15.21 1.04 8.46
CA GLY A 181 -14.06 1.58 9.20
C GLY A 181 -14.39 2.97 9.76
N ARG A 182 -14.93 3.82 8.91
CA ARG A 182 -15.32 5.19 9.27
C ARG A 182 -16.45 5.30 10.31
N LEU A 183 -17.34 4.30 10.38
CA LEU A 183 -18.45 4.27 11.35
C LEU A 183 -18.02 3.78 12.74
N TYR A 184 -16.85 3.12 12.86
CA TYR A 184 -16.40 2.49 14.09
C TYR A 184 -15.09 3.08 14.66
N GLU A 185 -14.49 4.08 14.00
CA GLU A 185 -13.42 4.94 14.56
C GLU A 185 -14.01 6.18 15.25
#